data_f5de38d2d27f40d488f037d92cd3c65b
#
_entry.id   f5de38d2d27f40d488f037d92cd3c65b
#
_cell.length_a   1.000
_cell.length_b   1.000
_cell.length_c   1.000
_cell.angle_alpha   90.00
_cell.angle_beta   90.00
_cell.angle_gamma   90.00
#
_symmetry.space_group_name_H-M   'P 1'
#
loop_
_entity.id
_entity.type
_entity.pdbx_description
1 polymer ?
#
loop_
_entity_poly.entity_id
_entity_poly.type
_entity_poly.pdbx_seq_one_letter_code
_entity_poly.pdbx_strand_id
1 'polypeptide(L)'
;MSKRILIISMIVVAIVTAGITAYYTYRPNIVRVNKFREWMKSPASHPDWKLAAGSQCGSAPFLFPTDGMAGFLWGDLMGKLHKHQGIDIFAGTDVDITQVVSAYPGYLTRLPDWKSSVIVRVPSDPLNPGTQIWLYYTHMADNEGNSFIAGEFPAGTSEKYIEAGTLLGYQGNYSGDPGNPVGVHLHFSIVKDDGNGKFLNELDINNTLDPSPYLGLPLNAYENPDNVPMCGQ
;
A
#
# COMPACT_ATOMS: atom_id res chain seq x y z
N MET A 1 36.04 -33.11 -26.99
CA MET A 1 35.02 -33.18 -25.94
C MET A 1 33.82 -33.97 -26.45
N SER A 2 33.35 -35.00 -25.76
CA SER A 2 32.22 -35.79 -26.26
C SER A 2 30.93 -34.96 -26.24
N LYS A 3 30.01 -35.21 -27.19
CA LYS A 3 28.71 -34.54 -27.25
C LYS A 3 27.93 -34.62 -25.91
N ARG A 4 28.11 -35.74 -25.16
CA ARG A 4 27.50 -35.95 -23.83
C ARG A 4 28.04 -34.95 -22.79
N ILE A 5 29.36 -34.70 -22.78
CA ILE A 5 29.98 -33.76 -21.86
C ILE A 5 29.48 -32.33 -22.14
N LEU A 6 29.38 -31.96 -23.42
CA LEU A 6 28.85 -30.66 -23.81
C LEU A 6 27.38 -30.42 -23.35
N ILE A 7 26.52 -31.45 -23.53
CA ILE A 7 25.11 -31.36 -23.10
C ILE A 7 25.01 -31.27 -21.59
N ILE A 8 25.77 -32.05 -20.82
CA ILE A 8 25.78 -31.99 -19.35
C ILE A 8 26.24 -30.62 -18.89
N SER A 9 27.31 -30.08 -19.49
CA SER A 9 27.79 -28.74 -19.11
C SER A 9 26.75 -27.63 -19.38
N MET A 10 26.02 -27.71 -20.50
CA MET A 10 24.95 -26.73 -20.80
C MET A 10 23.79 -26.84 -19.81
N ILE A 11 23.40 -28.05 -19.40
CA ILE A 11 22.35 -28.25 -18.41
C ILE A 11 22.77 -27.66 -17.04
N VAL A 12 23.99 -27.93 -16.60
CA VAL A 12 24.54 -27.41 -15.35
C VAL A 12 24.56 -25.87 -15.36
N VAL A 13 25.04 -25.27 -16.44
CA VAL A 13 25.04 -23.80 -16.58
C VAL A 13 23.61 -23.24 -16.53
N ALA A 14 22.66 -23.86 -17.22
CA ALA A 14 21.27 -23.43 -17.21
C ALA A 14 20.66 -23.51 -15.81
N ILE A 15 20.90 -24.58 -15.04
CA ILE A 15 20.42 -24.73 -13.66
C ILE A 15 21.06 -23.70 -12.74
N VAL A 16 22.37 -23.49 -12.85
CA VAL A 16 23.08 -22.48 -12.03
C VAL A 16 22.56 -21.08 -12.34
N THR A 17 22.40 -20.75 -13.62
CA THR A 17 21.86 -19.43 -14.03
C THR A 17 20.44 -19.23 -13.52
N ALA A 18 19.57 -20.22 -13.66
CA ALA A 18 18.20 -20.17 -13.15
C ALA A 18 18.17 -20.01 -11.61
N GLY A 19 19.05 -20.74 -10.89
CA GLY A 19 19.20 -20.64 -9.44
C GLY A 19 19.69 -19.25 -9.00
N ILE A 20 20.66 -18.68 -9.69
CA ILE A 20 21.16 -17.32 -9.44
C ILE A 20 20.07 -16.28 -9.72
N THR A 21 19.37 -16.40 -10.84
CA THR A 21 18.28 -15.47 -11.19
C THR A 21 17.17 -15.54 -10.14
N ALA A 22 16.73 -16.73 -9.76
CA ALA A 22 15.74 -16.92 -8.71
C ALA A 22 16.21 -16.32 -7.38
N TYR A 23 17.47 -16.56 -6.98
CA TYR A 23 18.04 -16.00 -5.77
C TYR A 23 17.99 -14.46 -5.76
N TYR A 24 18.43 -13.79 -6.83
CA TYR A 24 18.41 -12.33 -6.93
C TYR A 24 17.00 -11.75 -7.06
N THR A 25 16.05 -12.52 -7.62
CA THR A 25 14.66 -12.08 -7.75
C THR A 25 13.90 -12.18 -6.41
N TYR A 26 14.16 -13.21 -5.60
CA TYR A 26 13.39 -13.49 -4.38
C TYR A 26 14.07 -13.05 -3.07
N ARG A 27 15.41 -12.91 -3.06
CA ARG A 27 16.15 -12.50 -1.87
C ARG A 27 15.74 -11.15 -1.31
N PRO A 28 15.51 -10.10 -2.14
CA PRO A 28 15.14 -8.78 -1.65
C PRO A 28 13.87 -8.81 -0.79
N ASN A 29 12.83 -9.50 -1.27
CA ASN A 29 11.58 -9.62 -0.53
C ASN A 29 11.75 -10.32 0.84
N ILE A 30 12.68 -11.26 0.94
CA ILE A 30 12.95 -11.98 2.21
C ILE A 30 13.52 -11.04 3.26
N VAL A 31 14.42 -10.12 2.89
CA VAL A 31 15.03 -9.17 3.83
C VAL A 31 13.97 -8.23 4.38
N ARG A 32 13.15 -7.61 3.52
CA ARG A 32 12.08 -6.71 3.94
C ARG A 32 11.00 -7.43 4.75
N VAL A 33 10.62 -8.64 4.36
CA VAL A 33 9.67 -9.47 5.12
C VAL A 33 10.20 -9.81 6.52
N ASN A 34 11.51 -10.03 6.69
CA ASN A 34 12.08 -10.25 8.02
C ASN A 34 12.04 -8.98 8.86
N LYS A 35 12.39 -7.81 8.31
CA LYS A 35 12.23 -6.51 8.99
C LYS A 35 10.76 -6.24 9.38
N PHE A 36 9.84 -6.54 8.49
CA PHE A 36 8.41 -6.45 8.79
C PHE A 36 8.00 -7.38 9.96
N ARG A 37 8.48 -8.60 10.01
CA ARG A 37 8.23 -9.51 11.14
C ARG A 37 8.84 -9.02 12.45
N GLU A 38 10.01 -8.38 12.42
CA GLU A 38 10.62 -7.75 13.57
C GLU A 38 9.78 -6.57 14.06
N TRP A 39 9.32 -5.71 13.15
CA TRP A 39 8.39 -4.63 13.44
C TRP A 39 7.12 -5.15 14.13
N MET A 40 6.44 -6.14 13.54
CA MET A 40 5.20 -6.69 14.10
C MET A 40 5.37 -7.33 15.48
N LYS A 41 6.57 -7.82 15.81
CA LYS A 41 6.87 -8.35 17.15
C LYS A 41 7.12 -7.26 18.18
N SER A 42 7.74 -6.17 17.82
CA SER A 42 8.16 -5.12 18.74
C SER A 42 8.30 -3.76 18.03
N PRO A 43 7.19 -3.08 17.68
CA PRO A 43 7.24 -1.79 16.99
C PRO A 43 8.02 -0.73 17.77
N ALA A 44 7.92 -0.76 19.11
CA ALA A 44 8.62 0.18 19.98
C ALA A 44 10.15 0.05 19.96
N SER A 45 10.68 -1.07 19.47
CA SER A 45 12.13 -1.29 19.33
C SER A 45 12.71 -0.69 18.05
N HIS A 46 11.85 -0.25 17.14
CA HIS A 46 12.23 0.28 15.83
C HIS A 46 11.54 1.63 15.53
N PRO A 47 11.68 2.65 16.42
CA PRO A 47 11.00 3.93 16.23
C PRO A 47 11.43 4.65 14.94
N ASP A 48 12.63 4.34 14.45
CA ASP A 48 13.20 4.82 13.18
C ASP A 48 12.54 4.22 11.95
N TRP A 49 11.76 3.13 12.08
CA TRP A 49 11.01 2.53 10.96
C TRP A 49 9.58 3.06 10.86
N LYS A 50 9.17 3.87 11.83
CA LYS A 50 7.82 4.44 11.88
C LYS A 50 7.74 5.73 11.09
N LEU A 51 6.80 5.78 10.17
CA LEU A 51 6.34 7.00 9.52
C LEU A 51 5.14 7.56 10.31
N ALA A 52 5.03 8.87 10.39
CA ALA A 52 3.98 9.52 11.18
C ALA A 52 2.85 10.03 10.27
N ALA A 53 1.60 9.82 10.68
CA ALA A 53 0.43 10.37 10.04
C ALA A 53 0.55 11.91 9.90
N GLY A 54 0.16 12.43 8.74
CA GLY A 54 0.24 13.87 8.45
C GLY A 54 1.64 14.40 8.20
N SER A 55 2.71 13.56 8.29
CA SER A 55 4.06 13.98 7.91
C SER A 55 4.21 14.06 6.39
N GLN A 56 5.12 14.92 5.94
CA GLN A 56 5.46 15.10 4.53
C GLN A 56 6.95 14.83 4.32
N CYS A 57 7.30 14.03 3.33
CA CYS A 57 8.69 13.74 3.00
C CYS A 57 9.21 14.68 1.93
N GLY A 58 10.12 15.57 2.30
CA GLY A 58 10.70 16.55 1.38
C GLY A 58 9.64 17.44 0.75
N SER A 59 9.66 17.56 -0.59
CA SER A 59 8.70 18.33 -1.37
C SER A 59 7.56 17.46 -1.98
N ALA A 60 7.42 16.22 -1.54
CA ALA A 60 6.37 15.34 -2.04
C ALA A 60 4.97 15.92 -1.76
N PRO A 61 4.01 15.81 -2.70
CA PRO A 61 2.74 16.50 -2.56
C PRO A 61 1.81 15.91 -1.48
N PHE A 62 1.97 14.62 -1.14
CA PHE A 62 1.07 13.93 -0.22
C PHE A 62 1.64 13.85 1.19
N LEU A 63 0.74 13.94 2.17
CA LEU A 63 0.99 13.56 3.55
C LEU A 63 0.94 12.04 3.70
N PHE A 64 1.73 11.50 4.63
CA PHE A 64 1.66 10.09 4.97
C PHE A 64 0.32 9.80 5.67
N PRO A 65 -0.47 8.80 5.22
CA PRO A 65 -1.89 8.71 5.58
C PRO A 65 -2.18 8.13 6.97
N THR A 66 -1.19 7.47 7.61
CA THR A 66 -1.38 6.85 8.92
C THR A 66 -0.04 6.61 9.61
N ASP A 67 -0.02 6.42 10.92
CA ASP A 67 1.18 5.98 11.64
C ASP A 67 1.53 4.53 11.29
N GLY A 68 2.82 4.24 11.13
CA GLY A 68 3.28 2.88 11.00
C GLY A 68 4.45 2.66 10.05
N MET A 69 4.82 1.41 9.86
CA MET A 69 5.82 0.95 8.90
C MET A 69 5.13 0.52 7.59
N ALA A 70 5.63 0.97 6.46
CA ALA A 70 5.24 0.43 5.17
C ALA A 70 5.81 -1.00 5.00
N GLY A 71 4.97 -2.00 5.25
CA GLY A 71 5.36 -3.43 5.27
C GLY A 71 5.29 -4.07 3.89
N PHE A 72 4.20 -3.84 3.15
CA PHE A 72 4.06 -4.27 1.75
C PHE A 72 4.01 -3.05 0.84
N LEU A 73 4.71 -3.15 -0.28
CA LEU A 73 4.93 -2.06 -1.22
C LEU A 73 4.16 -2.30 -2.52
N TRP A 74 3.96 -1.24 -3.28
CA TRP A 74 3.41 -1.32 -4.62
C TRP A 74 4.26 -2.22 -5.52
N GLY A 75 3.64 -3.20 -6.17
CA GLY A 75 4.31 -4.19 -7.02
C GLY A 75 4.84 -5.43 -6.29
N ASP A 76 4.71 -5.53 -4.95
CA ASP A 76 5.04 -6.75 -4.21
C ASP A 76 4.23 -7.95 -4.72
N LEU A 77 4.88 -9.10 -4.80
CA LEU A 77 4.21 -10.32 -5.18
C LEU A 77 3.45 -10.91 -3.98
N MET A 78 2.12 -10.85 -4.06
CA MET A 78 1.20 -11.37 -3.07
C MET A 78 0.61 -12.70 -3.57
N GLY A 79 0.95 -13.81 -2.91
CA GLY A 79 0.41 -15.14 -3.26
C GLY A 79 0.74 -15.59 -4.69
N LYS A 80 -0.23 -16.23 -5.35
CA LYS A 80 -0.05 -16.80 -6.70
C LYS A 80 -0.17 -15.73 -7.79
N LEU A 81 0.90 -14.98 -8.05
CA LEU A 81 1.01 -14.02 -9.18
C LEU A 81 0.17 -12.74 -9.05
N HIS A 82 -0.43 -12.48 -7.90
CA HIS A 82 -1.08 -11.20 -7.63
C HIS A 82 -0.04 -10.17 -7.22
N LYS A 83 -0.04 -9.02 -7.86
CA LYS A 83 0.85 -7.88 -7.52
C LYS A 83 0.08 -6.90 -6.67
N HIS A 84 0.70 -6.45 -5.59
CA HIS A 84 0.12 -5.48 -4.68
C HIS A 84 -0.08 -4.13 -5.36
N GLN A 85 -1.29 -3.60 -5.30
CA GLN A 85 -1.72 -2.42 -6.04
C GLN A 85 -1.47 -1.10 -5.32
N GLY A 86 -1.12 -1.16 -4.04
CA GLY A 86 -0.88 -0.02 -3.18
C GLY A 86 0.23 -0.29 -2.19
N ILE A 87 0.11 0.28 -1.01
CA ILE A 87 0.99 0.05 0.13
C ILE A 87 0.18 -0.36 1.34
N ASP A 88 0.72 -1.29 2.13
CA ASP A 88 0.15 -1.67 3.42
C ASP A 88 1.00 -1.10 4.55
N ILE A 89 0.36 -0.32 5.41
CA ILE A 89 0.99 0.42 6.50
C ILE A 89 0.50 -0.15 7.83
N PHE A 90 1.43 -0.69 8.59
CA PHE A 90 1.16 -1.40 9.85
C PHE A 90 1.63 -0.58 11.04
N ALA A 91 0.72 -0.17 11.92
CA ALA A 91 1.10 0.55 13.14
C ALA A 91 1.60 -0.39 14.25
N GLY A 92 1.24 -1.68 14.18
CA GLY A 92 1.52 -2.65 15.24
C GLY A 92 0.63 -2.45 16.48
N THR A 93 -0.54 -1.84 16.30
CA THR A 93 -1.57 -1.63 17.34
C THR A 93 -2.76 -2.57 17.13
N ASP A 94 -3.66 -2.62 18.10
CA ASP A 94 -4.97 -3.23 17.92
C ASP A 94 -5.84 -2.41 16.94
N VAL A 95 -6.97 -2.98 16.52
CA VAL A 95 -7.98 -2.31 15.67
C VAL A 95 -8.53 -1.07 16.38
N ASP A 96 -9.00 -0.08 15.61
CA ASP A 96 -9.62 1.15 16.10
C ASP A 96 -8.74 2.05 17.00
N ILE A 97 -7.41 1.92 16.89
CA ILE A 97 -6.45 2.72 17.69
C ILE A 97 -5.73 3.74 16.82
N THR A 98 -5.16 3.32 15.68
CA THR A 98 -4.31 4.17 14.86
C THR A 98 -5.10 4.92 13.82
N GLN A 99 -5.02 6.25 13.84
CA GLN A 99 -5.73 7.14 12.94
C GLN A 99 -5.30 6.97 11.49
N VAL A 100 -6.28 7.12 10.59
CA VAL A 100 -6.11 7.24 9.15
C VAL A 100 -6.57 8.63 8.74
N VAL A 101 -5.71 9.37 8.05
CA VAL A 101 -5.98 10.74 7.59
C VAL A 101 -5.90 10.83 6.07
N SER A 102 -6.56 11.83 5.49
CA SER A 102 -6.46 12.10 4.05
C SER A 102 -5.05 12.54 3.69
N ALA A 103 -4.43 11.88 2.71
CA ALA A 103 -3.09 12.20 2.23
C ALA A 103 -3.06 13.51 1.40
N TYR A 104 -4.17 13.92 0.80
CA TYR A 104 -4.28 15.10 -0.06
C TYR A 104 -5.71 15.65 -0.03
N PRO A 105 -5.95 16.96 -0.28
CA PRO A 105 -7.30 17.49 -0.34
C PRO A 105 -8.07 16.95 -1.55
N GLY A 106 -9.38 16.79 -1.40
CA GLY A 106 -10.22 16.28 -2.47
C GLY A 106 -11.66 16.04 -2.05
N TYR A 107 -12.38 15.26 -2.81
CA TYR A 107 -13.80 14.99 -2.63
C TYR A 107 -14.01 13.52 -2.21
N LEU A 108 -14.37 13.31 -0.95
CA LEU A 108 -14.54 11.99 -0.37
C LEU A 108 -15.90 11.38 -0.77
N THR A 109 -15.84 10.12 -1.17
CA THR A 109 -17.00 9.24 -1.38
C THR A 109 -16.84 7.98 -0.54
N ARG A 110 -17.92 7.57 0.12
CA ARG A 110 -18.10 6.26 0.74
C ARG A 110 -19.36 5.62 0.17
N LEU A 111 -19.19 4.57 -0.63
CA LEU A 111 -20.34 3.88 -1.22
C LEU A 111 -21.26 3.28 -0.13
N PRO A 112 -22.57 3.12 -0.42
CA PRO A 112 -23.53 2.64 0.60
C PRO A 112 -23.21 1.28 1.21
N ASP A 113 -22.54 0.40 0.46
CA ASP A 113 -22.16 -0.95 0.86
C ASP A 113 -20.72 -1.05 1.39
N TRP A 114 -19.96 0.04 1.37
CA TRP A 114 -18.59 0.06 1.86
C TRP A 114 -18.51 0.12 3.38
N LYS A 115 -18.09 -0.99 3.98
CA LYS A 115 -17.92 -1.12 5.43
C LYS A 115 -16.60 -0.52 5.93
N SER A 116 -15.52 -0.72 5.18
CA SER A 116 -14.16 -0.43 5.61
C SER A 116 -13.40 0.54 4.71
N SER A 117 -14.04 1.07 3.66
CA SER A 117 -13.34 1.80 2.60
C SER A 117 -13.94 3.19 2.37
N VAL A 118 -13.08 4.13 2.00
CA VAL A 118 -13.42 5.42 1.40
C VAL A 118 -12.50 5.69 0.23
N ILE A 119 -12.94 6.56 -0.68
CA ILE A 119 -12.13 7.01 -1.80
C ILE A 119 -12.21 8.54 -1.90
N VAL A 120 -11.08 9.19 -2.17
CA VAL A 120 -10.99 10.65 -2.31
C VAL A 120 -10.62 10.98 -3.75
N ARG A 121 -11.52 11.65 -4.45
CA ARG A 121 -11.29 12.16 -5.79
C ARG A 121 -10.41 13.41 -5.74
N VAL A 122 -9.29 13.39 -6.44
CA VAL A 122 -8.38 14.52 -6.65
C VAL A 122 -8.54 15.00 -8.09
N PRO A 123 -9.22 16.14 -8.32
CA PRO A 123 -9.59 16.59 -9.68
C PRO A 123 -8.39 16.92 -10.57
N SER A 124 -7.25 17.25 -9.97
CA SER A 124 -6.00 17.52 -10.68
C SER A 124 -4.85 16.89 -9.93
N ASP A 125 -4.24 15.87 -10.52
CA ASP A 125 -3.05 15.21 -10.03
C ASP A 125 -1.91 16.24 -9.85
N PRO A 126 -1.34 16.38 -8.63
CA PRO A 126 -0.26 17.33 -8.40
C PRO A 126 1.02 17.05 -9.18
N LEU A 127 1.24 15.81 -9.63
CA LEU A 127 2.40 15.43 -10.44
C LEU A 127 2.12 15.42 -11.95
N ASN A 128 0.83 15.34 -12.34
CA ASN A 128 0.40 15.37 -13.74
C ASN A 128 -0.86 16.23 -13.90
N PRO A 129 -0.73 17.57 -13.81
CA PRO A 129 -1.87 18.48 -13.84
C PRO A 129 -2.78 18.27 -15.08
N GLY A 130 -4.08 18.30 -14.85
CA GLY A 130 -5.09 18.03 -15.88
C GLY A 130 -5.54 16.58 -15.94
N THR A 131 -4.93 15.67 -15.17
CA THR A 131 -5.35 14.29 -14.99
C THR A 131 -6.02 14.16 -13.63
N GLN A 132 -7.15 13.46 -13.54
CA GLN A 132 -7.81 13.12 -12.28
C GLN A 132 -7.26 11.82 -11.72
N ILE A 133 -7.11 11.74 -10.41
CA ILE A 133 -6.72 10.53 -9.68
C ILE A 133 -7.65 10.33 -8.47
N TRP A 134 -7.58 9.14 -7.89
CA TRP A 134 -8.38 8.73 -6.76
C TRP A 134 -7.50 8.11 -5.68
N LEU A 135 -7.67 8.53 -4.43
CA LEU A 135 -6.95 7.98 -3.28
C LEU A 135 -7.88 7.01 -2.56
N TYR A 136 -7.55 5.72 -2.58
CA TYR A 136 -8.33 4.66 -1.97
C TYR A 136 -7.73 4.24 -0.63
N TYR A 137 -8.57 4.15 0.38
CA TYR A 137 -8.24 3.77 1.75
C TYR A 137 -9.14 2.62 2.16
N THR A 138 -8.58 1.51 2.67
CA THR A 138 -9.39 0.37 3.09
C THR A 138 -8.85 -0.35 4.33
N HIS A 139 -9.60 -1.36 4.78
CA HIS A 139 -9.46 -2.13 6.01
C HIS A 139 -9.88 -1.39 7.29
N MET A 140 -10.52 -0.22 7.22
CA MET A 140 -11.02 0.56 8.35
C MET A 140 -12.32 -0.02 8.93
N ALA A 141 -12.31 -1.29 9.33
CA ALA A 141 -13.38 -1.99 10.05
C ALA A 141 -12.81 -3.17 10.82
N ASP A 142 -13.58 -3.71 11.79
CA ASP A 142 -13.24 -4.95 12.45
C ASP A 142 -13.52 -6.19 11.57
N ASN A 143 -13.16 -7.37 12.09
CA ASN A 143 -13.35 -8.65 11.43
C ASN A 143 -14.81 -8.94 11.00
N GLU A 144 -15.80 -8.39 11.69
CA GLU A 144 -17.22 -8.56 11.38
C GLU A 144 -17.75 -7.49 10.41
N GLY A 145 -16.93 -6.49 10.08
CA GLY A 145 -17.27 -5.37 9.21
C GLY A 145 -17.97 -4.24 9.93
N ASN A 146 -17.81 -4.11 11.27
CA ASN A 146 -18.18 -2.92 12.00
C ASN A 146 -17.17 -1.81 11.67
N SER A 147 -17.68 -0.71 11.12
CA SER A 147 -16.85 0.35 10.52
C SER A 147 -16.15 1.21 11.56
N PHE A 148 -14.88 1.50 11.33
CA PHE A 148 -14.08 2.50 12.05
C PHE A 148 -13.91 3.80 11.24
N ILE A 149 -14.66 3.97 10.16
CA ILE A 149 -14.69 5.22 9.40
C ILE A 149 -15.34 6.30 10.26
N ALA A 150 -14.75 7.50 10.27
CA ALA A 150 -15.24 8.62 11.08
C ALA A 150 -16.72 8.91 10.83
N GLY A 151 -17.47 9.21 11.89
CA GLY A 151 -18.92 9.39 11.83
C GLY A 151 -19.39 10.52 10.91
N GLU A 152 -18.47 11.42 10.54
CA GLU A 152 -18.68 12.47 9.54
C GLU A 152 -18.89 11.94 8.12
N PHE A 153 -18.54 10.68 7.86
CA PHE A 153 -18.62 10.01 6.55
C PHE A 153 -19.49 8.75 6.63
N PRO A 154 -20.80 8.88 6.89
CA PRO A 154 -21.71 7.74 6.89
C PRO A 154 -21.73 7.06 5.52
N ALA A 155 -22.16 5.80 5.49
CA ALA A 155 -22.38 5.07 4.24
C ALA A 155 -23.31 5.87 3.30
N GLY A 156 -22.93 5.99 2.03
CA GLY A 156 -23.61 6.82 1.05
C GLY A 156 -23.13 8.28 0.98
N THR A 157 -22.09 8.69 1.77
CA THR A 157 -21.42 9.98 1.58
C THR A 157 -20.89 10.09 0.16
N SER A 158 -21.18 11.20 -0.52
CA SER A 158 -20.76 11.41 -1.91
C SER A 158 -20.17 12.80 -2.09
N GLU A 159 -18.99 12.88 -2.70
CA GLU A 159 -18.32 14.12 -3.13
C GLU A 159 -18.21 15.20 -2.02
N LYS A 160 -18.00 14.77 -0.75
CA LYS A 160 -17.77 15.68 0.35
C LYS A 160 -16.34 16.20 0.32
N TYR A 161 -16.15 17.52 0.14
CA TYR A 161 -14.81 18.10 0.14
C TYR A 161 -14.14 17.94 1.52
N ILE A 162 -12.86 17.55 1.51
CA ILE A 162 -12.02 17.42 2.69
C ILE A 162 -10.62 17.98 2.42
N GLU A 163 -9.98 18.48 3.47
CA GLU A 163 -8.58 18.92 3.43
C GLU A 163 -7.61 17.75 3.66
N ALA A 164 -6.35 17.92 3.26
CA ALA A 164 -5.28 17.02 3.68
C ALA A 164 -5.19 16.98 5.22
N GLY A 165 -4.93 15.80 5.78
CA GLY A 165 -4.89 15.60 7.23
C GLY A 165 -6.26 15.42 7.90
N THR A 166 -7.38 15.53 7.17
CA THR A 166 -8.72 15.22 7.70
C THR A 166 -8.78 13.77 8.18
N LEU A 167 -9.26 13.53 9.41
CA LEU A 167 -9.47 12.19 9.96
C LEU A 167 -10.51 11.44 9.13
N LEU A 168 -10.11 10.30 8.56
CA LEU A 168 -10.98 9.41 7.78
C LEU A 168 -11.56 8.27 8.63
N GLY A 169 -10.80 7.81 9.62
CA GLY A 169 -11.13 6.69 10.47
C GLY A 169 -9.89 6.12 11.16
N TYR A 170 -9.92 4.81 11.41
CA TYR A 170 -8.85 4.09 12.13
C TYR A 170 -8.49 2.80 11.42
N GLN A 171 -7.23 2.33 11.59
CA GLN A 171 -6.79 1.04 11.06
C GLN A 171 -7.63 -0.11 11.62
N GLY A 172 -7.97 -1.04 10.78
CA GLY A 172 -8.72 -2.24 11.13
C GLY A 172 -8.16 -3.48 10.44
N ASN A 173 -8.97 -4.54 10.39
CA ASN A 173 -8.55 -5.84 9.87
C ASN A 173 -9.60 -6.53 8.97
N TYR A 174 -10.57 -5.79 8.46
CA TYR A 174 -11.61 -6.33 7.59
C TYR A 174 -11.07 -6.66 6.20
N SER A 175 -11.11 -7.93 5.82
CA SER A 175 -10.66 -8.41 4.50
C SER A 175 -11.67 -8.23 3.37
N GLY A 176 -12.90 -7.84 3.69
CA GLY A 176 -14.07 -7.95 2.80
C GLY A 176 -14.93 -9.19 3.05
N ASP A 177 -14.40 -10.17 3.79
CA ASP A 177 -15.04 -11.43 4.13
C ASP A 177 -15.14 -11.57 5.67
N PRO A 178 -16.33 -11.46 6.26
CA PRO A 178 -16.51 -11.56 7.71
C PRO A 178 -15.98 -12.89 8.28
N GLY A 179 -15.27 -12.81 9.42
CA GLY A 179 -14.67 -13.97 10.05
C GLY A 179 -13.34 -14.43 9.46
N ASN A 180 -12.83 -13.75 8.42
CA ASN A 180 -11.55 -14.05 7.79
C ASN A 180 -10.63 -12.80 7.78
N PRO A 181 -10.13 -12.36 8.95
CA PRO A 181 -9.41 -11.09 9.07
C PRO A 181 -8.05 -11.11 8.39
N VAL A 182 -7.63 -9.94 7.93
CA VAL A 182 -6.23 -9.63 7.63
C VAL A 182 -5.51 -9.11 8.89
N GLY A 183 -4.21 -8.90 8.83
CA GLY A 183 -3.48 -8.16 9.88
C GLY A 183 -4.00 -6.73 10.00
N VAL A 184 -3.90 -6.11 11.19
CA VAL A 184 -4.32 -4.71 11.38
C VAL A 184 -3.40 -3.78 10.59
N HIS A 185 -3.95 -3.07 9.62
CA HIS A 185 -3.21 -2.12 8.79
C HIS A 185 -4.14 -1.17 8.02
N LEU A 186 -3.55 -0.17 7.39
CA LEU A 186 -4.17 0.58 6.31
C LEU A 186 -3.61 0.08 4.97
N HIS A 187 -4.48 -0.33 4.04
CA HIS A 187 -4.13 -0.39 2.63
C HIS A 187 -4.45 0.95 1.97
N PHE A 188 -3.47 1.54 1.29
CA PHE A 188 -3.58 2.80 0.58
C PHE A 188 -3.11 2.65 -0.86
N SER A 189 -3.92 3.08 -1.82
CA SER A 189 -3.56 3.07 -3.24
C SER A 189 -3.99 4.35 -3.96
N ILE A 190 -3.28 4.67 -5.06
CA ILE A 190 -3.60 5.77 -5.96
C ILE A 190 -4.16 5.17 -7.23
N VAL A 191 -5.46 5.34 -7.45
CA VAL A 191 -6.20 4.71 -8.55
C VAL A 191 -6.37 5.69 -9.70
N LYS A 192 -6.23 5.21 -10.91
CA LYS A 192 -6.43 5.99 -12.14
C LYS A 192 -7.90 6.25 -12.40
N ASP A 193 -8.18 7.38 -13.06
CA ASP A 193 -9.49 7.70 -13.60
C ASP A 193 -9.73 6.97 -14.94
N ASP A 194 -10.99 6.63 -15.25
CA ASP A 194 -11.38 5.98 -16.50
C ASP A 194 -11.51 6.97 -17.68
N GLY A 195 -11.22 8.25 -17.44
CA GLY A 195 -11.39 9.33 -18.40
C GLY A 195 -12.82 9.92 -18.45
N ASN A 196 -13.74 9.38 -17.64
CA ASN A 196 -15.14 9.81 -17.55
C ASN A 196 -15.52 10.23 -16.11
N GLY A 197 -14.55 10.41 -15.24
CA GLY A 197 -14.75 10.84 -13.85
C GLY A 197 -15.09 9.69 -12.89
N LYS A 198 -14.68 8.45 -13.20
CA LYS A 198 -14.84 7.30 -12.32
C LYS A 198 -13.50 6.63 -12.07
N PHE A 199 -13.32 6.09 -10.88
CA PHE A 199 -12.15 5.28 -10.56
C PHE A 199 -12.19 3.92 -11.27
N LEU A 200 -11.03 3.46 -11.72
CA LEU A 200 -10.84 2.13 -12.27
C LEU A 200 -10.86 1.06 -11.17
N ASN A 201 -10.93 -0.21 -11.56
CA ASN A 201 -10.86 -1.32 -10.60
C ASN A 201 -9.47 -1.36 -9.95
N GLU A 202 -9.42 -1.06 -8.67
CA GLU A 202 -8.21 -1.01 -7.85
C GLU A 202 -7.49 -2.37 -7.75
N LEU A 203 -8.21 -3.48 -7.87
CA LEU A 203 -7.62 -4.83 -7.79
C LEU A 203 -6.67 -5.18 -8.96
N ASP A 204 -6.62 -4.37 -10.01
CA ASP A 204 -5.64 -4.50 -11.10
C ASP A 204 -4.54 -3.45 -10.92
N ILE A 205 -3.30 -3.88 -10.72
CA ILE A 205 -2.13 -3.00 -10.57
C ILE A 205 -1.94 -2.04 -11.75
N ASN A 206 -2.38 -2.42 -12.96
CA ASN A 206 -2.33 -1.53 -14.12
C ASN A 206 -3.25 -0.32 -14.00
N ASN A 207 -4.23 -0.38 -13.11
CA ASN A 207 -5.16 0.69 -12.80
C ASN A 207 -4.70 1.59 -11.67
N THR A 208 -3.56 1.30 -11.05
CA THR A 208 -2.98 2.09 -9.97
C THR A 208 -1.69 2.78 -10.39
N LEU A 209 -1.25 3.74 -9.58
CA LEU A 209 -0.01 4.48 -9.75
C LEU A 209 0.96 4.11 -8.64
N ASP A 210 2.26 4.11 -8.96
CA ASP A 210 3.33 4.01 -7.97
C ASP A 210 3.21 5.18 -6.96
N PRO A 211 3.03 4.92 -5.67
CA PRO A 211 2.89 5.98 -4.66
C PRO A 211 4.22 6.66 -4.31
N SER A 212 5.36 6.13 -4.76
CA SER A 212 6.69 6.64 -4.39
C SER A 212 6.87 8.13 -4.65
N PRO A 213 6.59 8.68 -5.86
CA PRO A 213 6.78 10.10 -6.13
C PRO A 213 5.77 10.99 -5.38
N TYR A 214 4.60 10.46 -5.03
CA TYR A 214 3.56 11.21 -4.32
C TYR A 214 3.88 11.38 -2.83
N LEU A 215 4.47 10.36 -2.21
CA LEU A 215 4.79 10.33 -0.77
C LEU A 215 6.27 10.66 -0.48
N GLY A 216 7.12 10.76 -1.52
CA GLY A 216 8.55 11.04 -1.37
C GLY A 216 9.34 9.91 -0.70
N LEU A 217 8.88 8.67 -0.85
CA LEU A 217 9.44 7.47 -0.24
C LEU A 217 9.65 6.38 -1.29
N PRO A 218 10.65 5.50 -1.14
CA PRO A 218 10.87 4.38 -2.06
C PRO A 218 9.85 3.25 -1.79
N LEU A 219 8.62 3.41 -2.27
CA LEU A 219 7.47 2.52 -2.02
C LEU A 219 7.20 1.53 -3.16
N ASN A 220 8.06 1.49 -4.16
CA ASN A 220 8.01 0.56 -5.28
C ASN A 220 8.90 -0.66 -4.99
N ALA A 221 8.31 -1.85 -4.97
CA ALA A 221 9.02 -3.09 -4.68
C ALA A 221 10.10 -3.45 -5.72
N TYR A 222 10.01 -2.93 -6.93
CA TYR A 222 11.03 -3.14 -7.98
C TYR A 222 12.27 -2.27 -7.76
N GLU A 223 12.12 -1.12 -7.13
CA GLU A 223 13.19 -0.13 -6.92
C GLU A 223 13.78 -0.21 -5.52
N ASN A 224 12.98 -0.62 -4.54
CA ASN A 224 13.40 -0.75 -3.14
C ASN A 224 13.08 -2.13 -2.55
N PRO A 225 13.77 -3.19 -2.99
CA PRO A 225 13.46 -4.53 -2.55
C PRO A 225 13.84 -4.83 -1.09
N ASP A 226 14.88 -4.20 -0.54
CA ASP A 226 15.55 -4.62 0.70
C ASP A 226 15.33 -3.69 1.91
N ASN A 227 14.93 -2.44 1.69
CA ASN A 227 14.90 -1.44 2.75
C ASN A 227 13.48 -1.17 3.28
N VAL A 228 13.40 -0.79 4.55
CA VAL A 228 12.21 -0.14 5.11
C VAL A 228 12.16 1.27 4.52
N PRO A 229 11.06 1.66 3.85
CA PRO A 229 10.96 3.00 3.30
C PRO A 229 10.94 4.06 4.40
N MET A 230 11.84 5.05 4.30
CA MET A 230 11.96 6.15 5.24
C MET A 230 12.15 7.48 4.53
N CYS A 231 11.73 8.58 5.15
CA CYS A 231 12.00 9.92 4.64
C CYS A 231 13.51 10.20 4.56
N GLY A 232 13.96 10.76 3.44
CA GLY A 232 15.36 11.17 3.28
C GLY A 232 16.33 10.07 2.85
N GLN A 233 15.82 8.94 2.36
CA GLN A 233 16.63 7.89 1.72
C GLN A 233 16.78 8.13 0.23
#